data_b0dc5aeb9cb15ab62d6666372ff30495
#
_entry.id   b0dc5aeb9cb15ab62d6666372ff30495
#
_cell.length_a   1.000
_cell.length_b   1.000
_cell.length_c   1.000
_cell.angle_alpha   90.00
_cell.angle_beta   90.00
_cell.angle_gamma   90.00
#
_symmetry.space_group_name_H-M   'P 1'
#
loop_
_entity.id
_entity.type
_entity.pdbx_description
1 polymer ?
#
loop_
_entity_poly.entity_id
_entity_poly.type
_entity_poly.pdbx_seq_one_letter_code
_entity_poly.pdbx_strand_id
1 'polypeptide(L)'
;KAYVANAQGVIFDTEMEIYPVSGSWNNGSGTYLDSPFTTNGVSWKAQNFSGSVASGAKYWDTDTPAFSTFVTASWQTGTPGGGTWFTGSTDPNNPNIEVTQSFKLRSDKDLKADVSDIVNVWYSSSNNIGGFTDIQNNGFIVKWEDTIEFNSADAIQPIMQFYSVDTNTIYPPVLEIQWDDSSFETGSLPPLATADIFVALDNNPGVFYSESINRFRLNCRPDYPVRIFQTQSIDTINHYLPDNSLWAIKDLDTNEFVVQFDSDYTKISCDSVGNYFDVYMTGLQPERYYKILIQTTISGS
;
A
#
# COMPACT_ATOMS: atom_id res chain seq x y z
N LYS A 1 1.17 -5.91 -6.08
CA LYS A 1 1.46 -7.33 -6.00
C LYS A 1 1.47 -7.95 -7.39
N ALA A 2 2.51 -8.70 -7.75
CA ALA A 2 2.54 -9.50 -8.97
C ALA A 2 2.80 -10.96 -8.62
N TYR A 3 2.04 -11.85 -9.22
CA TYR A 3 2.11 -13.29 -8.94
C TYR A 3 3.10 -13.96 -9.89
N VAL A 4 3.97 -14.78 -9.33
CA VAL A 4 4.98 -15.49 -10.12
C VAL A 4 4.34 -16.63 -10.91
N ALA A 5 4.68 -16.71 -12.20
CA ALA A 5 4.32 -17.83 -13.08
C ALA A 5 5.44 -18.87 -13.13
N ASN A 6 6.69 -18.41 -13.15
CA ASN A 6 7.87 -19.27 -13.19
C ASN A 6 9.06 -18.55 -12.56
N ALA A 7 9.86 -19.29 -11.81
CA ALA A 7 11.11 -18.81 -11.23
C ALA A 7 12.21 -19.84 -11.42
N GLN A 8 13.32 -19.44 -12.03
CA GLN A 8 14.46 -20.29 -12.31
C GLN A 8 15.76 -19.59 -11.89
N GLY A 9 16.73 -20.35 -11.44
CA GLY A 9 18.05 -19.82 -11.09
C GLY A 9 18.12 -18.95 -9.83
N VAL A 10 17.04 -18.82 -9.06
CA VAL A 10 17.02 -18.08 -7.78
C VAL A 10 17.58 -19.00 -6.68
N ILE A 11 18.88 -19.25 -6.74
CA ILE A 11 19.58 -20.19 -5.85
C ILE A 11 20.38 -19.50 -4.72
N PHE A 12 20.55 -18.20 -4.82
CA PHE A 12 21.19 -17.33 -3.83
C PHE A 12 20.27 -16.16 -3.48
N ASP A 13 20.60 -15.46 -2.41
CA ASP A 13 19.85 -14.28 -2.01
C ASP A 13 20.05 -13.19 -3.07
N THR A 14 18.94 -12.72 -3.66
CA THR A 14 18.92 -11.69 -4.71
C THR A 14 17.86 -10.67 -4.39
N GLU A 15 17.96 -9.48 -4.99
CA GLU A 15 16.98 -8.42 -4.82
C GLU A 15 16.38 -7.97 -6.16
N MET A 16 15.08 -7.73 -6.17
CA MET A 16 14.42 -6.96 -7.22
C MET A 16 14.24 -5.54 -6.77
N GLU A 17 14.53 -4.63 -7.66
CA GLU A 17 14.39 -3.19 -7.49
C GLU A 17 13.22 -2.68 -8.32
N ILE A 18 12.46 -1.76 -7.75
CA ILE A 18 11.31 -1.14 -8.39
C ILE A 18 11.52 0.37 -8.38
N TYR A 19 11.39 0.97 -9.57
CA TYR A 19 11.53 2.41 -9.74
C TYR A 19 10.39 2.98 -10.57
N PRO A 20 10.07 4.28 -10.45
CA PRO A 20 9.16 4.96 -11.36
C PRO A 20 9.83 5.18 -12.72
N VAL A 21 9.11 4.88 -13.78
CA VAL A 21 9.59 5.08 -15.16
C VAL A 21 9.59 6.56 -15.49
N SER A 22 10.70 7.06 -16.06
CA SER A 22 10.88 8.48 -16.34
C SER A 22 10.26 8.95 -17.67
N GLY A 23 9.95 8.05 -18.58
CA GLY A 23 9.39 8.36 -19.90
C GLY A 23 8.11 7.59 -20.19
N SER A 24 7.24 8.20 -20.99
CA SER A 24 6.03 7.52 -21.47
C SER A 24 6.37 6.35 -22.39
N TRP A 25 5.58 5.30 -22.34
CA TRP A 25 5.73 4.11 -23.14
C TRP A 25 4.39 3.59 -23.63
N ASN A 26 4.41 2.68 -24.61
CA ASN A 26 3.21 2.07 -25.16
C ASN A 26 3.33 0.55 -25.06
N ASN A 27 2.33 -0.10 -24.52
CA ASN A 27 2.32 -1.56 -24.39
C ASN A 27 2.28 -2.29 -25.74
N GLY A 28 1.86 -1.62 -26.81
CA GLY A 28 1.63 -2.26 -28.10
C GLY A 28 0.29 -2.98 -28.17
N SER A 29 0.12 -3.77 -29.23
CA SER A 29 -1.10 -4.54 -29.48
C SER A 29 -0.85 -6.05 -29.52
N GLY A 30 0.39 -6.49 -29.25
CA GLY A 30 0.75 -7.90 -29.24
C GLY A 30 0.27 -8.62 -27.99
N THR A 31 -0.12 -9.88 -28.14
CA THR A 31 -0.40 -10.79 -27.04
C THR A 31 0.57 -11.98 -27.07
N TYR A 32 0.73 -12.67 -25.94
CA TYR A 32 1.65 -13.81 -25.85
C TYR A 32 1.35 -14.94 -26.87
N LEU A 33 0.10 -15.06 -27.30
CA LEU A 33 -0.35 -16.11 -28.20
C LEU A 33 -0.40 -15.68 -29.67
N ASP A 34 0.06 -14.49 -30.00
CA ASP A 34 0.05 -14.00 -31.40
C ASP A 34 0.89 -14.88 -32.33
N SER A 35 0.32 -15.19 -33.48
CA SER A 35 1.04 -15.87 -34.53
C SER A 35 0.67 -15.26 -35.91
N PRO A 36 1.59 -14.58 -36.61
CA PRO A 36 2.98 -14.31 -36.21
C PRO A 36 3.09 -13.33 -35.04
N PHE A 37 4.21 -13.37 -34.35
CA PHE A 37 4.48 -12.47 -33.20
C PHE A 37 4.38 -11.01 -33.62
N THR A 38 3.58 -10.25 -32.86
CA THR A 38 3.52 -8.80 -32.98
C THR A 38 4.68 -8.17 -32.22
N THR A 39 5.49 -7.36 -32.89
CA THR A 39 6.71 -6.77 -32.35
C THR A 39 6.60 -5.27 -32.13
N ASN A 40 5.38 -4.75 -31.99
CA ASN A 40 5.16 -3.34 -31.67
C ASN A 40 5.11 -3.11 -30.14
N GLY A 41 5.25 -1.85 -29.74
CA GLY A 41 5.14 -1.45 -28.34
C GLY A 41 6.49 -1.37 -27.62
N VAL A 42 6.42 -1.39 -26.29
CA VAL A 42 7.58 -1.26 -25.43
C VAL A 42 8.47 -2.51 -25.48
N SER A 43 9.75 -2.27 -25.43
CA SER A 43 10.76 -3.33 -25.34
C SER A 43 11.97 -2.82 -24.57
N TRP A 44 12.94 -3.70 -24.35
CA TRP A 44 14.23 -3.32 -23.75
C TRP A 44 14.88 -2.10 -24.41
N LYS A 45 14.72 -1.93 -25.72
CA LYS A 45 15.36 -0.83 -26.49
C LYS A 45 14.41 0.33 -26.79
N ALA A 46 13.11 0.11 -26.83
CA ALA A 46 12.17 1.09 -27.33
C ALA A 46 11.04 1.38 -26.35
N GLN A 47 10.66 2.63 -26.24
CA GLN A 47 9.44 3.08 -25.55
C GLN A 47 8.19 2.67 -26.35
N ASN A 48 8.30 2.77 -27.68
CA ASN A 48 7.25 2.40 -28.61
C ASN A 48 7.93 1.97 -29.91
N PHE A 49 7.83 0.69 -30.24
CA PHE A 49 8.39 0.16 -31.47
C PHE A 49 7.29 -0.02 -32.50
N SER A 50 7.48 0.58 -33.67
CA SER A 50 6.55 0.51 -34.80
C SER A 50 7.25 0.07 -36.11
N GLY A 51 8.34 -0.70 -35.98
CA GLY A 51 9.12 -1.22 -37.11
C GLY A 51 10.38 -0.42 -37.42
N SER A 52 10.32 0.92 -37.44
CA SER A 52 11.48 1.79 -37.69
C SER A 52 11.24 3.20 -37.18
N VAL A 53 12.29 4.00 -37.04
CA VAL A 53 12.17 5.42 -36.67
C VAL A 53 11.30 6.18 -37.68
N ALA A 54 11.40 5.85 -38.98
CA ALA A 54 10.57 6.46 -40.03
C ALA A 54 9.06 6.14 -39.85
N SER A 55 8.74 5.04 -39.16
CA SER A 55 7.37 4.64 -38.83
C SER A 55 6.92 5.15 -37.46
N GLY A 56 7.71 6.02 -36.79
CA GLY A 56 7.39 6.59 -35.48
C GLY A 56 7.89 5.77 -34.28
N ALA A 57 8.83 4.83 -34.49
CA ALA A 57 9.46 4.14 -33.38
C ALA A 57 10.23 5.14 -32.50
N LYS A 58 10.02 5.06 -31.21
CA LYS A 58 10.69 5.88 -30.19
C LYS A 58 11.52 4.98 -29.29
N TYR A 59 12.81 5.24 -29.25
CA TYR A 59 13.73 4.53 -28.36
C TYR A 59 13.83 5.24 -27.02
N TRP A 60 14.24 4.51 -26.00
CA TRP A 60 14.56 5.10 -24.71
C TRP A 60 15.67 6.11 -24.90
N ASP A 61 15.37 7.35 -24.56
CA ASP A 61 16.31 8.44 -24.72
C ASP A 61 17.23 8.47 -23.51
N THR A 62 18.47 8.25 -23.77
CA THR A 62 19.53 8.22 -22.79
C THR A 62 20.36 9.49 -22.79
N ASP A 63 20.16 10.35 -23.79
CA ASP A 63 20.97 11.55 -23.99
C ASP A 63 20.26 12.84 -23.52
N THR A 64 19.00 12.79 -23.13
CA THR A 64 18.29 13.95 -22.61
C THR A 64 18.25 13.91 -21.08
N PRO A 65 19.17 14.59 -20.44
CA PRO A 65 19.15 14.77 -19.01
C PRO A 65 18.18 15.88 -18.60
N ALA A 66 16.90 15.78 -18.94
CA ALA A 66 15.94 16.72 -18.36
C ALA A 66 16.00 16.67 -16.83
N PHE A 67 16.55 15.58 -16.28
CA PHE A 67 16.70 15.33 -14.85
C PHE A 67 18.03 14.63 -14.54
N SER A 68 19.14 15.23 -14.94
CA SER A 68 20.48 14.64 -14.94
C SER A 68 21.00 14.12 -13.58
N THR A 69 20.34 14.43 -12.50
CA THR A 69 20.71 13.98 -11.15
C THR A 69 19.86 12.83 -10.62
N PHE A 70 18.72 12.51 -11.27
CA PHE A 70 17.73 11.59 -10.74
C PHE A 70 17.31 10.51 -11.73
N VAL A 71 17.77 10.58 -12.98
CA VAL A 71 17.42 9.62 -14.02
C VAL A 71 18.60 8.71 -14.28
N THR A 72 18.39 7.42 -14.09
CA THR A 72 19.36 6.39 -14.49
C THR A 72 18.85 5.66 -15.72
N ALA A 73 19.74 5.41 -16.67
CA ALA A 73 19.46 4.56 -17.81
C ALA A 73 20.11 3.19 -17.59
N SER A 74 19.48 2.14 -18.02
CA SER A 74 19.92 0.76 -17.87
C SER A 74 21.26 0.42 -18.59
N TRP A 75 21.80 1.37 -19.32
CA TRP A 75 23.00 1.13 -20.10
C TRP A 75 24.13 2.06 -19.64
N GLN A 76 25.21 1.51 -19.20
CA GLN A 76 26.38 2.29 -18.77
C GLN A 76 27.47 2.43 -19.83
N THR A 77 27.36 1.77 -20.98
CA THR A 77 28.46 1.68 -21.95
C THR A 77 28.02 1.74 -23.42
N GLY A 78 27.12 2.64 -23.76
CA GLY A 78 26.80 2.93 -25.17
C GLY A 78 25.85 1.95 -25.88
N THR A 79 25.22 1.02 -25.15
CA THR A 79 24.18 0.16 -25.70
C THR A 79 22.84 0.55 -25.10
N PRO A 80 21.96 1.27 -25.79
CA PRO A 80 20.67 1.67 -25.26
C PRO A 80 19.78 0.46 -24.97
N GLY A 81 19.07 0.50 -23.83
CA GLY A 81 18.13 -0.56 -23.49
C GLY A 81 17.68 -0.50 -22.02
N GLY A 82 16.63 -1.27 -21.67
CA GLY A 82 16.10 -1.42 -20.32
C GLY A 82 15.28 -0.27 -19.79
N GLY A 83 15.02 0.76 -20.58
CA GLY A 83 14.26 1.92 -20.15
C GLY A 83 15.06 2.97 -19.41
N THR A 84 14.39 4.00 -18.98
CA THR A 84 14.91 5.05 -18.10
C THR A 84 14.00 5.21 -16.88
N TRP A 85 14.58 5.41 -15.72
CA TRP A 85 13.86 5.51 -14.46
C TRP A 85 14.45 6.56 -13.54
N PHE A 86 13.62 7.02 -12.60
CA PHE A 86 14.09 7.91 -11.55
C PHE A 86 14.69 7.08 -10.41
N THR A 87 15.91 7.40 -10.03
CA THR A 87 16.51 6.90 -8.78
C THR A 87 16.32 7.94 -7.69
N GLY A 88 16.26 7.54 -6.44
CA GLY A 88 16.31 8.47 -5.33
C GLY A 88 17.57 9.32 -5.37
N SER A 89 17.50 10.53 -4.85
CA SER A 89 18.66 11.40 -4.68
C SER A 89 19.39 11.09 -3.38
N THR A 90 20.69 11.35 -3.36
CA THR A 90 21.46 11.47 -2.12
C THR A 90 21.15 12.78 -1.35
N ASP A 91 20.32 13.65 -1.92
CA ASP A 91 19.84 14.85 -1.25
C ASP A 91 18.86 14.47 -0.13
N PRO A 92 19.11 14.86 1.12
CA PRO A 92 18.24 14.56 2.24
C PRO A 92 16.81 15.17 2.12
N ASN A 93 16.59 16.09 1.19
CA ASN A 93 15.28 16.66 0.92
C ASN A 93 14.50 15.89 -0.16
N ASN A 94 15.11 14.90 -0.79
CA ASN A 94 14.44 14.04 -1.77
C ASN A 94 14.24 12.65 -1.16
N PRO A 95 13.00 12.13 -1.13
CA PRO A 95 12.76 10.78 -0.64
C PRO A 95 13.47 9.75 -1.52
N ASN A 96 13.93 8.69 -0.90
CA ASN A 96 14.35 7.51 -1.63
C ASN A 96 13.12 6.92 -2.32
N ILE A 97 13.16 6.86 -3.64
CA ILE A 97 12.07 6.31 -4.47
C ILE A 97 12.39 4.91 -4.99
N GLU A 98 13.44 4.31 -4.48
CA GLU A 98 13.76 2.91 -4.71
C GLU A 98 12.98 2.02 -3.75
N VAL A 99 12.33 1.01 -4.29
CA VAL A 99 11.68 -0.04 -3.51
C VAL A 99 12.34 -1.36 -3.84
N THR A 100 12.75 -2.10 -2.82
CA THR A 100 13.43 -3.39 -2.98
C THR A 100 12.65 -4.52 -2.35
N GLN A 101 12.73 -5.71 -2.96
CA GLN A 101 12.25 -6.95 -2.37
C GLN A 101 13.29 -8.04 -2.54
N SER A 102 13.73 -8.61 -1.41
CA SER A 102 14.66 -9.73 -1.40
C SER A 102 13.97 -11.06 -1.69
N PHE A 103 14.63 -11.91 -2.47
CA PHE A 103 14.21 -13.26 -2.78
C PHE A 103 15.27 -14.27 -2.33
N LYS A 104 14.83 -15.31 -1.64
CA LYS A 104 15.66 -16.42 -1.16
C LYS A 104 15.18 -17.73 -1.74
N LEU A 105 16.01 -18.72 -1.81
CA LEU A 105 15.68 -20.03 -2.39
C LEU A 105 14.35 -20.61 -1.90
N ARG A 106 14.05 -20.46 -0.63
CA ARG A 106 12.84 -21.03 0.01
C ARG A 106 11.74 -20.01 0.31
N SER A 107 11.92 -18.73 -0.03
CA SER A 107 10.88 -17.72 0.16
C SER A 107 9.79 -17.82 -0.92
N ASP A 108 8.64 -17.22 -0.64
CA ASP A 108 7.63 -16.90 -1.65
C ASP A 108 8.27 -16.08 -2.77
N LYS A 109 7.88 -16.37 -4.00
CA LYS A 109 8.40 -15.70 -5.20
C LYS A 109 7.44 -14.64 -5.76
N ASP A 110 6.29 -14.45 -5.12
CA ASP A 110 5.40 -13.35 -5.48
C ASP A 110 6.05 -12.01 -5.13
N LEU A 111 5.93 -11.07 -6.05
CA LEU A 111 6.35 -9.69 -5.79
C LEU A 111 5.26 -8.98 -4.97
N LYS A 112 5.61 -8.56 -3.75
CA LYS A 112 4.74 -7.84 -2.82
C LYS A 112 5.50 -6.64 -2.27
N ALA A 113 5.56 -5.59 -3.04
CA ALA A 113 6.34 -4.41 -2.69
C ALA A 113 5.40 -3.25 -2.29
N ASP A 114 5.78 -2.54 -1.25
CA ASP A 114 5.15 -1.28 -0.87
C ASP A 114 5.72 -0.17 -1.75
N VAL A 115 4.88 0.40 -2.59
CA VAL A 115 5.25 1.48 -3.52
C VAL A 115 4.69 2.84 -3.11
N SER A 116 4.30 2.97 -1.86
CA SER A 116 3.68 4.20 -1.31
C SER A 116 4.56 5.43 -1.52
N ASP A 117 5.86 5.31 -1.33
CA ASP A 117 6.80 6.42 -1.52
C ASP A 117 6.83 6.89 -2.98
N ILE A 118 6.82 5.96 -3.93
CA ILE A 118 6.75 6.30 -5.37
C ILE A 118 5.43 7.01 -5.69
N VAL A 119 4.32 6.51 -5.18
CA VAL A 119 2.99 7.11 -5.38
C VAL A 119 2.92 8.49 -4.75
N ASN A 120 3.48 8.68 -3.56
CA ASN A 120 3.55 9.98 -2.89
C ASN A 120 4.38 11.00 -3.69
N VAL A 121 5.47 10.57 -4.32
CA VAL A 121 6.26 11.43 -5.21
C VAL A 121 5.45 11.86 -6.44
N TRP A 122 4.72 10.95 -7.08
CA TRP A 122 3.83 11.31 -8.19
C TRP A 122 2.73 12.29 -7.77
N TYR A 123 2.11 12.04 -6.60
CA TYR A 123 1.09 12.95 -6.07
C TYR A 123 1.67 14.33 -5.74
N SER A 124 2.82 14.39 -5.09
CA SER A 124 3.50 15.62 -4.72
C SER A 124 3.94 16.41 -5.97
N SER A 125 4.48 15.74 -6.98
CA SER A 125 4.87 16.31 -8.24
C SER A 125 3.68 16.91 -9.00
N SER A 126 2.57 16.19 -9.07
CA SER A 126 1.34 16.66 -9.72
C SER A 126 0.74 17.89 -9.05
N ASN A 127 0.98 18.07 -7.76
CA ASN A 127 0.47 19.17 -6.96
C ASN A 127 1.53 20.24 -6.63
N ASN A 128 2.75 20.13 -7.17
CA ASN A 128 3.90 21.00 -6.87
C ASN A 128 4.23 21.11 -5.37
N ILE A 129 4.10 20.02 -4.64
CA ILE A 129 4.37 19.95 -3.20
C ILE A 129 5.83 19.52 -2.99
N GLY A 130 6.55 20.19 -2.09
CA GLY A 130 7.90 19.78 -1.68
C GLY A 130 8.99 19.98 -2.74
N GLY A 131 8.74 20.76 -3.79
CA GLY A 131 9.72 21.04 -4.84
C GLY A 131 9.85 19.93 -5.90
N PHE A 132 9.03 18.90 -5.82
CA PHE A 132 8.92 17.90 -6.88
C PHE A 132 8.18 18.49 -8.07
N THR A 133 8.82 18.51 -9.23
CA THR A 133 8.24 18.96 -10.49
C THR A 133 8.53 17.93 -11.57
N ASP A 134 7.56 17.73 -12.45
CA ASP A 134 7.71 16.94 -13.69
C ASP A 134 7.96 15.43 -13.53
N ILE A 135 7.74 14.85 -12.35
CA ILE A 135 7.76 13.39 -12.16
C ILE A 135 6.36 12.84 -12.45
N GLN A 136 6.15 12.43 -13.68
CA GLN A 136 4.87 11.89 -14.13
C GLN A 136 4.72 10.41 -13.77
N ASN A 137 3.47 9.98 -13.56
CA ASN A 137 3.15 8.57 -13.42
C ASN A 137 3.20 7.88 -14.80
N ASN A 138 4.35 7.30 -15.11
CA ASN A 138 4.55 6.46 -16.29
C ASN A 138 4.61 4.96 -15.94
N GLY A 139 4.19 4.59 -14.71
CA GLY A 139 4.25 3.22 -14.23
C GLY A 139 5.60 2.87 -13.58
N PHE A 140 5.79 1.59 -13.36
CA PHE A 140 6.95 1.05 -12.66
C PHE A 140 7.83 0.24 -13.62
N ILE A 141 9.15 0.31 -13.41
CA ILE A 141 10.08 -0.69 -13.90
C ILE A 141 10.45 -1.62 -12.74
N VAL A 142 10.49 -2.90 -13.03
CA VAL A 142 10.94 -3.94 -12.11
C VAL A 142 12.15 -4.61 -12.75
N LYS A 143 13.26 -4.64 -12.06
CA LYS A 143 14.51 -5.22 -12.54
C LYS A 143 15.24 -5.94 -11.40
N TRP A 144 16.21 -6.76 -11.72
CA TRP A 144 17.16 -7.23 -10.73
C TRP A 144 18.09 -6.09 -10.29
N GLU A 145 18.74 -6.28 -9.14
CA GLU A 145 19.84 -5.40 -8.74
C GLU A 145 20.90 -5.30 -9.84
N ASP A 146 21.56 -4.14 -9.95
CA ASP A 146 22.48 -3.83 -11.04
C ASP A 146 23.60 -4.87 -11.20
N THR A 147 24.04 -5.48 -10.12
CA THR A 147 25.08 -6.51 -10.11
C THR A 147 24.67 -7.78 -10.84
N ILE A 148 23.38 -8.05 -10.93
CA ILE A 148 22.79 -9.19 -11.65
C ILE A 148 22.30 -8.76 -13.02
N GLU A 149 21.54 -7.67 -13.10
CA GLU A 149 20.87 -7.22 -14.34
C GLU A 149 21.89 -6.93 -15.47
N PHE A 150 23.03 -6.32 -15.14
CA PHE A 150 24.04 -5.91 -16.11
C PHE A 150 25.28 -6.81 -16.13
N ASN A 151 25.26 -7.91 -15.40
CA ASN A 151 26.37 -8.86 -15.37
C ASN A 151 26.21 -9.91 -16.48
N SER A 152 26.93 -9.72 -17.56
CA SER A 152 26.95 -10.69 -18.68
C SER A 152 27.93 -11.86 -18.48
N ALA A 153 28.71 -11.85 -17.39
CA ALA A 153 29.77 -12.82 -17.15
C ALA A 153 29.31 -14.08 -16.40
N ASP A 154 28.18 -14.01 -15.69
CA ASP A 154 27.70 -15.13 -14.91
C ASP A 154 26.95 -16.16 -15.76
N ALA A 155 27.31 -17.42 -15.55
CA ALA A 155 26.73 -18.54 -16.29
C ALA A 155 25.27 -18.83 -15.91
N ILE A 156 24.82 -18.36 -14.75
CA ILE A 156 23.45 -18.57 -14.25
C ILE A 156 22.91 -17.22 -13.81
N GLN A 157 21.90 -16.72 -14.52
CA GLN A 157 21.15 -15.55 -14.12
C GLN A 157 19.76 -15.98 -13.63
N PRO A 158 19.24 -15.37 -12.56
CA PRO A 158 17.90 -15.65 -12.10
C PRO A 158 16.87 -15.13 -13.11
N ILE A 159 15.85 -15.91 -13.37
CA ILE A 159 14.74 -15.57 -14.24
C ILE A 159 13.46 -15.66 -13.42
N MET A 160 12.68 -14.58 -13.37
CA MET A 160 11.34 -14.58 -12.85
C MET A 160 10.35 -14.09 -13.90
N GLN A 161 9.30 -14.85 -14.07
CA GLN A 161 8.19 -14.52 -14.96
C GLN A 161 6.95 -14.33 -14.11
N PHE A 162 6.27 -13.21 -14.28
CA PHE A 162 5.01 -12.90 -13.62
C PHE A 162 3.85 -13.03 -14.59
N TYR A 163 2.68 -13.34 -14.07
CA TYR A 163 1.45 -13.27 -14.85
C TYR A 163 1.18 -11.82 -15.26
N SER A 164 0.76 -11.62 -16.50
CA SER A 164 0.31 -10.32 -17.00
C SER A 164 -1.22 -10.23 -16.97
N VAL A 165 -1.73 -9.05 -17.23
CA VAL A 165 -3.17 -8.79 -17.39
C VAL A 165 -3.77 -9.60 -18.54
N ASP A 166 -2.97 -9.89 -19.59
CA ASP A 166 -3.41 -10.60 -20.79
C ASP A 166 -3.42 -12.13 -20.62
N THR A 167 -2.88 -12.63 -19.51
CA THR A 167 -3.00 -14.05 -19.20
C THR A 167 -4.40 -14.31 -18.64
N ASN A 168 -5.17 -15.18 -19.27
CA ASN A 168 -6.52 -15.58 -18.81
C ASN A 168 -6.45 -16.40 -17.50
N THR A 169 -5.82 -15.87 -16.48
CA THR A 169 -5.66 -16.50 -15.16
C THR A 169 -6.35 -15.67 -14.09
N ILE A 170 -6.53 -16.27 -12.92
CA ILE A 170 -7.05 -15.57 -11.73
C ILE A 170 -5.98 -14.75 -10.99
N TYR A 171 -4.77 -14.65 -11.53
CA TYR A 171 -3.61 -14.01 -10.93
C TYR A 171 -3.08 -12.79 -11.70
N PRO A 172 -3.93 -11.84 -12.13
CA PRO A 172 -3.41 -10.62 -12.74
C PRO A 172 -2.60 -9.83 -11.70
N PRO A 173 -1.69 -8.95 -12.13
CA PRO A 173 -1.07 -8.00 -11.22
C PRO A 173 -2.13 -7.13 -10.53
N VAL A 174 -1.96 -6.90 -9.23
CA VAL A 174 -2.92 -6.15 -8.41
C VAL A 174 -2.19 -4.99 -7.75
N LEU A 175 -2.73 -3.78 -7.89
CA LEU A 175 -2.41 -2.66 -7.03
C LEU A 175 -3.41 -2.66 -5.87
N GLU A 176 -2.92 -2.92 -4.68
CA GLU A 176 -3.70 -2.85 -3.46
C GLU A 176 -3.47 -1.48 -2.83
N ILE A 177 -4.56 -0.77 -2.55
CA ILE A 177 -4.51 0.53 -1.90
C ILE A 177 -5.03 0.32 -0.48
N GLN A 178 -4.19 0.67 0.49
CA GLN A 178 -4.53 0.66 1.90
C GLN A 178 -4.53 2.10 2.39
N TRP A 179 -5.54 2.47 3.15
CA TRP A 179 -5.61 3.81 3.74
C TRP A 179 -6.12 3.71 5.17
N ASP A 180 -5.62 4.59 6.02
CA ASP A 180 -6.14 4.80 7.36
C ASP A 180 -7.17 5.94 7.29
N ASP A 181 -8.42 5.66 7.58
CA ASP A 181 -9.51 6.63 7.65
C ASP A 181 -9.84 7.03 9.10
N SER A 182 -9.02 6.58 10.04
CA SER A 182 -9.19 6.97 11.44
C SER A 182 -8.93 8.46 11.62
N SER A 183 -9.76 9.09 12.43
CA SER A 183 -9.63 10.49 12.83
C SER A 183 -9.52 10.57 14.35
N PHE A 184 -8.58 11.35 14.84
CA PHE A 184 -8.35 11.48 16.28
C PHE A 184 -8.34 12.96 16.70
N GLU A 185 -9.54 13.49 16.92
CA GLU A 185 -9.77 14.87 17.34
C GLU A 185 -10.53 14.91 18.67
N THR A 186 -9.83 14.90 19.78
CA THR A 186 -10.42 14.74 21.11
C THR A 186 -11.24 15.95 21.60
N GLY A 187 -11.10 17.10 20.97
CA GLY A 187 -11.77 18.33 21.40
C GLY A 187 -11.47 18.69 22.84
N SER A 188 -12.52 18.80 23.68
CA SER A 188 -12.41 19.08 25.11
C SER A 188 -12.57 17.83 26.00
N LEU A 189 -12.62 16.64 25.42
CA LEU A 189 -12.76 15.40 26.19
C LEU A 189 -11.53 15.16 27.07
N PRO A 190 -11.69 14.69 28.31
CA PRO A 190 -10.56 14.29 29.13
C PRO A 190 -10.00 12.94 28.67
N PRO A 191 -8.69 12.70 28.85
CA PRO A 191 -8.07 11.41 28.58
C PRO A 191 -8.53 10.35 29.58
N LEU A 192 -8.63 9.11 29.12
CA LEU A 192 -8.79 7.96 30.00
C LEU A 192 -7.40 7.53 30.51
N ALA A 193 -7.10 7.86 31.77
CA ALA A 193 -5.77 7.71 32.36
C ALA A 193 -5.65 6.57 33.39
N THR A 194 -6.67 5.75 33.54
CA THR A 194 -6.69 4.65 34.54
C THR A 194 -6.89 3.32 33.84
N ALA A 195 -6.31 2.25 34.40
CA ALA A 195 -6.48 0.90 33.87
C ALA A 195 -7.87 0.30 34.15
N ASP A 196 -8.52 0.74 35.21
CA ASP A 196 -9.89 0.33 35.57
C ASP A 196 -10.89 1.17 34.79
N ILE A 197 -11.36 0.62 33.68
CA ILE A 197 -12.19 1.33 32.70
C ILE A 197 -13.54 0.65 32.52
N PHE A 198 -14.55 1.46 32.30
CA PHE A 198 -15.85 1.05 31.82
C PHE A 198 -16.02 1.55 30.38
N VAL A 199 -16.27 0.61 29.46
CA VAL A 199 -16.55 0.91 28.05
C VAL A 199 -17.89 0.30 27.69
N ALA A 200 -18.79 1.10 27.14
CA ALA A 200 -20.10 0.67 26.67
C ALA A 200 -20.37 1.22 25.27
N LEU A 201 -21.14 0.46 24.48
CA LEU A 201 -21.70 0.99 23.26
C LEU A 201 -22.79 2.01 23.59
N ASP A 202 -22.68 3.18 23.00
CA ASP A 202 -23.71 4.19 23.06
C ASP A 202 -24.66 3.96 21.87
N ASN A 203 -25.93 3.75 22.19
CA ASN A 203 -27.01 3.61 21.19
C ASN A 203 -26.85 2.46 20.18
N ASN A 204 -26.90 1.21 20.66
CA ASN A 204 -26.94 0.03 19.80
C ASN A 204 -28.40 -0.34 19.45
N PRO A 205 -28.87 -0.18 18.20
CA PRO A 205 -30.24 -0.55 17.80
C PRO A 205 -30.48 -2.07 17.75
N GLY A 206 -29.43 -2.88 17.76
CA GLY A 206 -29.49 -4.35 17.78
C GLY A 206 -29.83 -4.99 16.44
N VAL A 207 -30.37 -4.25 15.47
CA VAL A 207 -30.70 -4.73 14.11
C VAL A 207 -30.11 -3.77 13.10
N PHE A 208 -29.40 -4.32 12.12
CA PHE A 208 -28.71 -3.55 11.08
C PHE A 208 -29.12 -4.07 9.70
N TYR A 209 -29.13 -3.19 8.71
CA TYR A 209 -29.36 -3.58 7.32
C TYR A 209 -28.06 -4.06 6.67
N SER A 210 -28.16 -5.09 5.83
CA SER A 210 -27.05 -5.49 4.95
C SER A 210 -26.65 -4.31 4.05
N GLU A 211 -25.38 -4.24 3.68
CA GLU A 211 -24.82 -3.17 2.83
C GLU A 211 -24.81 -1.77 3.46
N SER A 212 -25.19 -1.63 4.73
CA SER A 212 -25.08 -0.36 5.43
C SER A 212 -23.72 -0.18 6.09
N ILE A 213 -23.34 1.09 6.27
CA ILE A 213 -22.21 1.49 7.11
C ILE A 213 -22.80 2.02 8.41
N ASN A 214 -22.39 1.44 9.53
CA ASN A 214 -22.94 1.83 10.83
C ASN A 214 -21.84 2.33 11.74
N ARG A 215 -22.03 3.53 12.28
CA ARG A 215 -21.14 4.13 13.27
C ARG A 215 -21.51 3.67 14.66
N PHE A 216 -20.59 3.00 15.31
CA PHE A 216 -20.70 2.63 16.72
C PHE A 216 -19.95 3.65 17.57
N ARG A 217 -20.66 4.27 18.50
CA ARG A 217 -20.07 5.17 19.48
C ARG A 217 -19.82 4.45 20.78
N LEU A 218 -18.72 4.81 21.41
CA LEU A 218 -18.29 4.27 22.69
C LEU A 218 -18.41 5.35 23.76
N ASN A 219 -19.03 4.98 24.85
CA ASN A 219 -18.97 5.75 26.10
C ASN A 219 -17.88 5.12 26.97
N CYS A 220 -16.85 5.89 27.24
CA CYS A 220 -15.68 5.45 27.99
C CYS A 220 -15.51 6.31 29.25
N ARG A 221 -15.35 5.68 30.38
CA ARG A 221 -15.11 6.38 31.63
C ARG A 221 -14.27 5.52 32.59
N PRO A 222 -13.65 6.11 33.61
CA PRO A 222 -13.12 5.34 34.73
C PRO A 222 -14.22 4.49 35.37
N ASP A 223 -13.92 3.26 35.79
CA ASP A 223 -14.90 2.39 36.47
C ASP A 223 -15.31 2.99 37.82
N TYR A 224 -14.35 3.59 38.51
CA TYR A 224 -14.55 4.30 39.77
C TYR A 224 -14.19 5.78 39.61
N PRO A 225 -15.11 6.63 39.10
CA PRO A 225 -14.84 8.05 38.94
C PRO A 225 -14.71 8.73 40.31
N VAL A 226 -13.79 9.70 40.39
CA VAL A 226 -13.62 10.50 41.62
C VAL A 226 -14.88 11.31 41.84
N ARG A 227 -15.50 11.15 43.00
CA ARG A 227 -16.71 11.92 43.38
C ARG A 227 -16.34 13.38 43.61
N ILE A 228 -16.85 14.23 42.72
CA ILE A 228 -16.75 15.68 42.89
C ILE A 228 -18.13 16.18 43.27
N PHE A 229 -18.19 17.09 44.24
CA PHE A 229 -19.46 17.75 44.61
C PHE A 229 -19.83 18.79 43.57
N GLN A 230 -20.41 18.31 42.46
CA GLN A 230 -20.90 19.11 41.34
C GLN A 230 -22.38 18.84 41.13
N THR A 231 -23.07 19.80 40.49
CA THR A 231 -24.47 19.69 40.09
C THR A 231 -24.72 18.76 38.89
N GLN A 232 -23.66 18.38 38.20
CA GLN A 232 -23.71 17.49 37.05
C GLN A 232 -23.24 16.08 37.41
N SER A 233 -23.86 15.05 36.84
CA SER A 233 -23.45 13.67 37.09
C SER A 233 -22.10 13.40 36.44
N ILE A 234 -21.16 12.87 37.20
CA ILE A 234 -19.81 12.50 36.74
C ILE A 234 -19.88 11.34 35.76
N ASP A 235 -20.88 10.49 35.87
CA ASP A 235 -21.08 9.32 34.99
C ASP A 235 -21.48 9.69 33.57
N THR A 236 -21.76 10.96 33.30
CA THR A 236 -22.10 11.47 31.95
C THR A 236 -20.89 12.02 31.17
N ILE A 237 -19.73 12.13 31.83
CA ILE A 237 -18.52 12.64 31.16
C ILE A 237 -17.87 11.50 30.38
N ASN A 238 -17.88 11.62 29.07
CA ASN A 238 -17.17 10.70 28.19
C ASN A 238 -15.66 11.05 28.18
N HIS A 239 -14.83 10.03 28.08
CA HIS A 239 -13.37 10.16 28.00
C HIS A 239 -12.89 9.59 26.67
N TYR A 240 -11.79 10.10 26.13
CA TYR A 240 -11.20 9.49 24.97
C TYR A 240 -10.23 8.36 25.35
N LEU A 241 -10.25 7.30 24.55
CA LEU A 241 -9.27 6.20 24.59
C LEU A 241 -7.96 6.66 23.95
N PRO A 242 -6.82 6.05 24.29
CA PRO A 242 -5.58 6.27 23.57
C PRO A 242 -5.72 6.05 22.05
N ASP A 243 -4.94 6.75 21.26
CA ASP A 243 -4.95 6.73 19.78
C ASP A 243 -4.57 5.37 19.18
N ASN A 244 -3.93 4.51 19.96
CA ASN A 244 -3.58 3.14 19.60
C ASN A 244 -4.65 2.10 19.95
N SER A 245 -5.86 2.54 20.29
CA SER A 245 -6.97 1.64 20.61
C SER A 245 -7.58 1.03 19.36
N LEU A 246 -7.88 -0.26 19.44
CA LEU A 246 -8.36 -1.06 18.31
C LEU A 246 -9.70 -1.71 18.65
N TRP A 247 -10.48 -2.01 17.60
CA TRP A 247 -11.71 -2.78 17.71
C TRP A 247 -11.63 -4.08 16.90
N ALA A 248 -12.41 -5.07 17.27
CA ALA A 248 -12.53 -6.33 16.55
C ALA A 248 -13.95 -6.87 16.65
N ILE A 249 -14.33 -7.71 15.70
CA ILE A 249 -15.62 -8.40 15.69
C ILE A 249 -15.39 -9.90 15.73
N LYS A 250 -16.12 -10.57 16.62
CA LYS A 250 -16.09 -12.01 16.79
C LYS A 250 -17.49 -12.58 16.62
N ASP A 251 -17.61 -13.63 15.83
CA ASP A 251 -18.85 -14.41 15.73
C ASP A 251 -19.06 -15.20 17.03
N LEU A 252 -20.25 -15.10 17.62
CA LEU A 252 -20.56 -15.80 18.88
C LEU A 252 -20.83 -17.28 18.68
N ASP A 253 -21.28 -17.71 17.50
CA ASP A 253 -21.61 -19.12 17.26
C ASP A 253 -20.35 -19.93 16.97
N THR A 254 -19.45 -19.42 16.12
CA THR A 254 -18.21 -20.10 15.75
C THR A 254 -17.05 -19.78 16.68
N ASN A 255 -17.15 -18.69 17.45
CA ASN A 255 -16.09 -18.15 18.29
C ASN A 255 -14.83 -17.72 17.50
N GLU A 256 -14.98 -17.43 16.21
CA GLU A 256 -13.92 -16.98 15.32
C GLU A 256 -13.96 -15.48 15.11
N PHE A 257 -12.80 -14.89 14.84
CA PHE A 257 -12.74 -13.48 14.47
C PHE A 257 -13.21 -13.29 13.02
N VAL A 258 -14.23 -12.46 12.83
CA VAL A 258 -14.65 -11.97 11.52
C VAL A 258 -13.82 -10.78 11.11
N VAL A 259 -13.56 -9.87 12.07
CA VAL A 259 -12.62 -8.77 11.93
C VAL A 259 -11.62 -8.89 13.07
N GLN A 260 -10.34 -9.03 12.72
CA GLN A 260 -9.25 -9.11 13.70
C GLN A 260 -8.78 -7.71 14.10
N PHE A 261 -8.08 -7.62 15.23
CA PHE A 261 -7.39 -6.39 15.58
C PHE A 261 -6.27 -6.10 14.58
N ASP A 262 -6.28 -4.91 14.03
CA ASP A 262 -5.32 -4.47 13.04
C ASP A 262 -4.99 -2.99 13.25
N SER A 263 -3.70 -2.64 13.23
CA SER A 263 -3.24 -1.28 13.49
C SER A 263 -3.58 -0.28 12.37
N ASP A 264 -3.91 -0.76 11.19
CA ASP A 264 -4.20 0.10 10.04
C ASP A 264 -5.71 0.22 9.79
N TYR A 265 -6.48 -0.87 9.99
CA TYR A 265 -7.88 -0.95 9.59
C TYR A 265 -8.89 -0.89 10.74
N THR A 266 -8.47 -1.17 11.96
CA THR A 266 -9.40 -1.27 13.09
C THR A 266 -9.09 -0.28 14.22
N LYS A 267 -8.47 0.85 13.90
CA LYS A 267 -8.29 1.94 14.86
C LYS A 267 -9.62 2.53 15.29
N ILE A 268 -9.68 2.90 16.55
CA ILE A 268 -10.82 3.64 17.11
C ILE A 268 -10.58 5.11 16.88
N SER A 269 -11.50 5.74 16.15
CA SER A 269 -11.52 7.17 15.94
C SER A 269 -12.08 7.91 17.15
N CYS A 270 -11.77 9.18 17.26
CA CYS A 270 -12.32 10.07 18.27
C CYS A 270 -12.72 11.41 17.65
N ASP A 271 -13.85 11.93 18.05
CA ASP A 271 -14.30 13.30 17.76
C ASP A 271 -14.68 14.04 19.07
N SER A 272 -15.16 15.25 18.96
CA SER A 272 -15.57 16.07 20.10
C SER A 272 -16.72 15.46 20.96
N VAL A 273 -17.41 14.44 20.45
CA VAL A 273 -18.49 13.72 21.15
C VAL A 273 -17.95 12.50 21.88
N GLY A 274 -16.96 11.83 21.31
CA GLY A 274 -16.35 10.63 21.91
C GLY A 274 -15.74 9.69 20.88
N ASN A 275 -15.38 8.52 21.37
CA ASN A 275 -14.78 7.48 20.55
C ASN A 275 -15.82 6.84 19.63
N TYR A 276 -15.41 6.45 18.42
CA TYR A 276 -16.28 5.78 17.48
C TYR A 276 -15.48 4.93 16.49
N PHE A 277 -16.17 4.03 15.83
CA PHE A 277 -15.66 3.28 14.66
C PHE A 277 -16.81 2.93 13.73
N ASP A 278 -16.51 2.78 12.46
CA ASP A 278 -17.47 2.47 11.43
C ASP A 278 -17.35 1.01 11.00
N VAL A 279 -18.48 0.31 10.90
CA VAL A 279 -18.54 -1.09 10.49
C VAL A 279 -19.35 -1.22 9.20
N TYR A 280 -18.75 -1.84 8.21
CA TYR A 280 -19.39 -2.20 6.95
C TYR A 280 -20.12 -3.53 7.12
N MET A 281 -21.46 -3.50 7.04
CA MET A 281 -22.29 -4.69 7.28
C MET A 281 -22.23 -5.71 6.14
N THR A 282 -21.74 -5.33 4.97
CA THR A 282 -21.66 -6.20 3.77
C THR A 282 -20.87 -7.50 4.02
N GLY A 283 -19.89 -7.46 4.91
CA GLY A 283 -19.07 -8.63 5.24
C GLY A 283 -19.65 -9.53 6.34
N LEU A 284 -20.74 -9.12 6.98
CA LEU A 284 -21.34 -9.86 8.08
C LEU A 284 -22.50 -10.74 7.60
N GLN A 285 -22.56 -11.98 8.09
CA GLN A 285 -23.65 -12.88 7.76
C GLN A 285 -24.94 -12.46 8.48
N PRO A 286 -26.10 -12.52 7.82
CA PRO A 286 -27.38 -12.18 8.45
C PRO A 286 -27.75 -13.22 9.53
N GLU A 287 -28.63 -12.77 10.44
CA GLU A 287 -29.21 -13.61 11.52
C GLU A 287 -28.16 -14.23 12.47
N ARG A 288 -27.01 -13.58 12.62
CA ARG A 288 -25.96 -13.99 13.57
C ARG A 288 -25.73 -12.95 14.66
N TYR A 289 -25.23 -13.42 15.77
CA TYR A 289 -24.82 -12.59 16.90
C TYR A 289 -23.31 -12.37 16.87
N TYR A 290 -22.91 -11.13 16.99
CA TYR A 290 -21.51 -10.73 16.97
C TYR A 290 -21.14 -10.05 18.29
N LYS A 291 -19.91 -10.31 18.73
CA LYS A 291 -19.30 -9.66 19.87
C LYS A 291 -18.28 -8.64 19.38
N ILE A 292 -18.46 -7.39 19.78
CA ILE A 292 -17.48 -6.32 19.59
C ILE A 292 -16.47 -6.40 20.73
N LEU A 293 -15.20 -6.37 20.38
CA LEU A 293 -14.07 -6.37 21.32
C LEU A 293 -13.29 -5.07 21.13
N ILE A 294 -12.87 -4.49 22.25
CA ILE A 294 -12.03 -3.29 22.28
C ILE A 294 -10.71 -3.66 22.92
N GLN A 295 -9.62 -3.32 22.26
CA GLN A 295 -8.26 -3.44 22.77
C GLN A 295 -7.68 -2.05 22.94
N THR A 296 -7.20 -1.74 24.13
CA THR A 296 -6.52 -0.49 24.41
C THR A 296 -5.34 -0.74 25.34
N THR A 297 -4.30 0.08 25.20
CA THR A 297 -3.14 0.05 26.08
C THR A 297 -3.07 1.39 26.81
N ILE A 298 -3.41 1.38 28.09
CA ILE A 298 -3.31 2.55 28.94
C ILE A 298 -2.01 2.42 29.72
N SER A 299 -1.13 3.40 29.56
CA SER A 299 0.10 3.47 30.36
C SER A 299 -0.29 3.75 31.79
N GLY A 300 -0.39 2.71 32.60
CA GLY A 300 -0.57 2.81 34.02
C GLY A 300 0.72 3.27 34.67
N SER A 301 0.66 4.33 35.43
CA SER A 301 1.72 4.75 36.36
C SER A 301 1.84 3.77 37.51
#